data_b10236bfb52cec404bb70d930c9ddca9
#
_entry.id   b10236bfb52cec404bb70d930c9ddca9
#
_cell.length_a   1.000
_cell.length_b   1.000
_cell.length_c   1.000
_cell.angle_alpha   90.00
_cell.angle_beta   90.00
_cell.angle_gamma   90.00
#
_symmetry.space_group_name_H-M   'P 1'
#
loop_
_entity.id
_entity.type
_entity.pdbx_description
1 polymer ?
#
loop_
_entity_poly.entity_id
_entity_poly.type
_entity_poly.pdbx_seq_one_letter_code
_entity_poly.pdbx_strand_id
1 'polypeptide(L)' 'MYSIHTVVTSDLGEVDLSVTNLMTGESWWTTFDSGETSQSLLPISGSPGYYEIEYITESGDVYVGEFLIE' A
#
# COMPACT_ATOMS: atom_id res chain seq x y z
N MET A 1 -11.21 2.85 -12.31
CA MET A 1 -10.26 2.03 -11.54
C MET A 1 -9.45 2.92 -10.60
N TYR A 2 -9.24 2.47 -9.40
CA TYR A 2 -8.43 3.18 -8.42
C TYR A 2 -7.07 2.50 -8.30
N SER A 3 -6.05 3.28 -7.96
CA SER A 3 -4.71 2.78 -7.71
C SER A 3 -4.11 3.48 -6.50
N ILE A 4 -3.33 2.73 -5.74
CA ILE A 4 -2.51 3.31 -4.68
C ILE A 4 -1.15 3.62 -5.28
N HIS A 5 -0.81 4.90 -5.31
CA HIS A 5 0.50 5.36 -5.79
C HIS A 5 1.38 5.66 -4.60
N THR A 6 2.44 4.89 -4.46
CA THR A 6 3.41 5.05 -3.38
C THR A 6 4.69 5.66 -3.91
N VAL A 7 5.19 6.70 -3.22
CA VAL A 7 6.48 7.30 -3.52
C VAL A 7 7.35 7.18 -2.28
N VAL A 8 8.56 6.66 -2.45
CA VAL A 8 9.54 6.50 -1.38
C VAL A 8 10.72 7.41 -1.69
N THR A 9 11.06 8.28 -0.74
CA THR A 9 12.10 9.30 -0.94
C THR A 9 13.48 8.88 -0.43
N SER A 10 13.60 7.71 0.16
CA SER A 10 14.88 7.15 0.60
C SER A 10 14.86 5.64 0.39
N ASP A 11 16.07 5.03 0.38
CA ASP A 11 16.20 3.59 0.24
C ASP A 11 15.82 2.91 1.56
N LEU A 12 14.66 2.25 1.58
CA LEU A 12 14.16 1.48 2.72
C LEU A 12 14.32 -0.04 2.47
N GLY A 13 15.00 -0.42 1.41
CA GLY A 13 15.10 -1.81 0.99
C GLY A 13 13.78 -2.32 0.40
N GLU A 14 13.49 -3.58 0.60
CA GLU A 14 12.25 -4.19 0.16
C GLU A 14 11.08 -3.70 1.01
N VAL A 15 10.01 -3.28 0.36
CA VAL A 15 8.81 -2.75 1.02
C VAL A 15 7.62 -3.60 0.61
N ASP A 16 6.89 -4.12 1.60
CA ASP A 16 5.64 -4.83 1.41
C ASP A 16 4.50 -3.84 1.65
N LEU A 17 3.60 -3.74 0.69
CA LEU A 17 2.41 -2.89 0.77
C LEU A 17 1.18 -3.77 0.75
N SER A 18 0.29 -3.58 1.72
CA SER A 18 -1.02 -4.22 1.71
C SER A 18 -2.12 -3.19 1.90
N VAL A 19 -3.25 -3.42 1.24
CA VAL A 19 -4.44 -2.57 1.31
C VAL A 19 -5.64 -3.46 1.53
N THR A 20 -6.46 -3.15 2.52
CA THR A 20 -7.63 -3.94 2.85
C THR A 20 -8.86 -3.04 2.94
N ASN A 21 -9.94 -3.45 2.26
CA ASN A 21 -11.24 -2.82 2.43
C ASN A 21 -11.88 -3.40 3.71
N LEU A 22 -12.02 -2.58 4.73
CA LEU A 22 -12.53 -3.01 6.03
C LEU A 22 -14.02 -3.37 6.01
N MET A 23 -14.76 -2.94 4.98
CA MET A 23 -16.19 -3.22 4.84
C MET A 23 -16.43 -4.56 4.14
N THR A 24 -15.64 -4.89 3.13
CA THR A 24 -15.83 -6.10 2.31
C THR A 24 -14.86 -7.22 2.64
N GLY A 25 -13.73 -6.90 3.26
CA GLY A 25 -12.66 -7.86 3.52
C GLY A 25 -11.74 -8.09 2.33
N GLU A 26 -11.99 -7.43 1.19
CA GLU A 26 -11.09 -7.54 0.04
C GLU A 26 -9.72 -6.96 0.37
N SER A 27 -8.67 -7.60 -0.12
CA SER A 27 -7.31 -7.11 0.10
C SER A 27 -6.46 -7.25 -1.16
N TRP A 28 -5.49 -6.36 -1.28
CA TRP A 28 -4.50 -6.33 -2.36
C TRP A 28 -3.14 -6.10 -1.73
N TRP A 29 -2.10 -6.63 -2.36
CA TRP A 29 -0.75 -6.44 -1.86
C TRP A 29 0.26 -6.48 -2.99
N THR A 30 1.41 -5.86 -2.75
CA THR A 30 2.55 -5.90 -3.65
C THR A 30 3.83 -5.71 -2.86
N THR A 31 4.94 -6.08 -3.47
CA THR A 31 6.27 -5.90 -2.90
C THR A 31 7.14 -5.19 -3.94
N PHE A 32 7.93 -4.23 -3.50
CA PHE A 32 8.88 -3.55 -4.38
C PHE A 32 10.15 -3.20 -3.62
N ASP A 33 11.25 -3.06 -4.36
CA ASP A 33 12.55 -2.66 -3.79
C ASP A 33 12.71 -1.15 -3.98
N SER A 34 12.67 -0.40 -2.88
CA SER A 34 12.75 1.06 -2.91
C SER A 34 14.15 1.57 -3.28
N GLY A 35 15.17 0.73 -3.23
CA GLY A 35 16.50 1.06 -3.73
C GLY A 35 16.60 0.99 -5.25
N GLU A 36 15.72 0.24 -5.91
CA GLU A 36 15.68 0.09 -7.37
C GLU A 36 14.64 1.00 -8.01
N THR A 37 13.48 1.16 -7.35
CA THR A 37 12.43 2.04 -7.81
C THR A 37 11.87 2.85 -6.65
N SER A 38 11.64 4.14 -6.87
CA SER A 38 11.07 5.01 -5.85
C SER A 38 9.55 5.07 -5.88
N GLN A 39 8.91 4.38 -6.82
CA GLN A 39 7.46 4.45 -7.02
C GLN A 39 6.86 3.06 -7.21
N SER A 40 5.64 2.91 -6.72
CA SER A 40 4.85 1.69 -6.90
C SER A 40 3.40 2.06 -7.16
N LEU A 41 2.74 1.29 -8.03
CA LEU A 41 1.31 1.41 -8.29
C LEU A 41 0.65 0.08 -7.94
N LEU A 42 -0.38 0.15 -7.09
CA LEU A 42 -1.18 -1.01 -6.72
C LEU A 42 -2.63 -0.75 -7.10
N PRO A 43 -3.15 -1.42 -8.15
CA PRO A 43 -4.56 -1.28 -8.53
C PRO A 43 -5.46 -1.92 -7.47
N ILE A 44 -6.59 -1.27 -7.18
CA ILE A 44 -7.62 -1.78 -6.29
C ILE A 44 -8.99 -1.64 -6.95
N SER A 45 -10.00 -2.34 -6.42
CA SER A 45 -11.35 -2.31 -7.02
C SER A 45 -12.02 -0.96 -6.92
N GLY A 46 -11.73 -0.18 -5.86
CA GLY A 46 -12.36 1.10 -5.62
C GLY A 46 -13.78 1.01 -5.09
N SER A 47 -14.20 -0.14 -4.56
CA SER A 47 -15.48 -0.27 -3.88
C SER A 47 -15.58 0.73 -2.73
N PRO A 48 -16.78 1.33 -2.48
CA PRO A 48 -16.94 2.26 -1.36
C PRO A 48 -16.59 1.63 -0.02
N GLY A 49 -16.07 2.42 0.89
CA GLY A 49 -15.79 2.00 2.25
C GLY A 49 -14.48 2.54 2.78
N TYR A 50 -14.17 2.14 4.00
CA TYR A 50 -12.89 2.47 4.63
C TYR A 50 -11.84 1.44 4.27
N TYR A 51 -10.65 1.92 3.99
CA TYR A 51 -9.50 1.10 3.64
C TYR A 51 -8.38 1.32 4.63
N GLU A 52 -7.72 0.24 5.00
CA GLU A 52 -6.48 0.29 5.77
C GLU A 52 -5.31 0.02 4.83
N ILE A 53 -4.28 0.84 4.93
CA ILE A 53 -3.05 0.67 4.16
C ILE A 53 -1.90 0.41 5.14
N GLU A 54 -1.07 -0.58 4.83
CA GLU A 54 0.06 -0.96 5.68
C GLU A 54 1.30 -1.14 4.83
N TYR A 55 2.40 -0.53 5.28
CA TYR A 55 3.73 -0.70 4.69
C TYR A 55 4.63 -1.37 5.71
N ILE A 56 5.34 -2.40 5.29
CA ILE A 56 6.35 -3.07 6.12
C ILE A 56 7.67 -2.99 5.38
N THR A 57 8.68 -2.37 6.00
CA THR A 57 9.99 -2.21 5.39
C THR A 57 10.87 -3.43 5.66
N GLU A 58 11.98 -3.54 4.95
CA GLU A 58 12.94 -4.64 5.12
C GLU A 58 13.48 -4.73 6.54
N SER A 59 13.63 -3.59 7.21
CA SER A 59 14.08 -3.54 8.61
C SER A 59 12.99 -3.92 9.62
N GLY A 60 11.75 -4.12 9.17
CA GLY A 60 10.64 -4.50 10.03
C GLY A 60 9.81 -3.32 10.55
N ASP A 61 10.08 -2.09 10.09
CA ASP A 61 9.26 -0.94 10.44
C ASP A 61 7.90 -1.05 9.79
N VAL A 62 6.85 -0.70 10.53
CA VAL A 62 5.46 -0.78 10.07
C VAL A 62 4.84 0.61 10.08
N TYR A 63 4.23 0.99 8.95
CA TYR A 63 3.49 2.24 8.80
C TYR A 63 2.07 1.92 8.40
N VAL A 64 1.10 2.49 9.10
CA VAL A 64 -0.33 2.21 8.88
C VAL A 64 -1.06 3.52 8.63
N GLY A 65 -1.98 3.50 7.67
CA GLY A 65 -2.86 4.62 7.40
C GLY A 65 -4.25 4.13 7.02
N GLU A 66 -5.17 5.07 6.92
CA GLU A 66 -6.54 4.78 6.50
C GLU A 66 -7.00 5.82 5.49
N PHE A 67 -7.91 5.42 4.60
CA PHE A 67 -8.57 6.34 3.70
C PHE A 67 -10.00 5.85 3.41
N LEU A 68 -10.82 6.78 2.92
CA LEU A 68 -12.22 6.51 2.59
C LEU A 68 -12.46 6.68 1.10
N ILE A 69 -13.13 5.71 0.48
CA ILE A 69 -13.70 5.87 -0.86
C ILE A 69 -15.22 5.98 -0.68
N GLU A 70 -15.78 7.07 -1.15
CA GLU A 70 -17.22 7.35 -1.07
C GLU A 70 -17.98 6.82 -2.33
#